data_d995b9a6724133092c6ec61c11e0adea
#
_entry.id   d995b9a6724133092c6ec61c11e0adea
#
_cell.length_a   1.000
_cell.length_b   1.000
_cell.length_c   1.000
_cell.angle_alpha   90.00
_cell.angle_beta   90.00
_cell.angle_gamma   90.00
#
_symmetry.space_group_name_H-M   'P 1'
#
loop_
_entity.id
_entity.type
_entity.pdbx_description
1 polymer ?
#
loop_
_entity_poly.entity_id
_entity_poly.type
_entity_poly.pdbx_seq_one_letter_code
_entity_poly.pdbx_strand_id
1 'polypeptide(L)'
;IGYFFLYVGALALVMRSIFLGPIVDRIGEAWAMRIGCACLIVGLLLYPATSSLWGLALIIPFVPVGTALLFPSTTALMSHAAQKPELGTVMGSAQTFAGIARVVAPILATRAFQDWGHDWPFYMAAATVALVSILAFRLGPVADPNPTGA
;
A
#
# COMPACT_ATOMS: atom_id res chain seq x y z
N ILE A 1 15.42 -18.40 7.52
CA ILE A 1 14.86 -17.63 6.38
C ILE A 1 13.46 -18.14 6.05
N GLY A 2 13.19 -19.47 5.90
CA GLY A 2 11.88 -20.00 5.53
C GLY A 2 10.76 -19.67 6.52
N TYR A 3 10.99 -19.78 7.81
CA TYR A 3 10.01 -19.42 8.85
C TYR A 3 9.62 -17.95 8.83
N PHE A 4 10.52 -17.07 8.41
CA PHE A 4 10.26 -15.65 8.22
C PHE A 4 9.24 -15.41 7.09
N PHE A 5 9.47 -16.02 5.93
CA PHE A 5 8.53 -15.93 4.81
C PHE A 5 7.18 -16.57 5.13
N LEU A 6 7.17 -17.67 5.88
CA LEU A 6 5.94 -18.30 6.36
C LEU A 6 5.16 -17.35 7.28
N TYR A 7 5.83 -16.69 8.21
CA TYR A 7 5.22 -15.72 9.13
C TYR A 7 4.59 -14.54 8.37
N VAL A 8 5.35 -13.90 7.48
CA VAL A 8 4.87 -12.77 6.67
C VAL A 8 3.72 -13.19 5.75
N GLY A 9 3.84 -14.36 5.11
CA GLY A 9 2.79 -14.89 4.23
C GLY A 9 1.51 -15.24 4.97
N ALA A 10 1.62 -15.91 6.12
CA ALA A 10 0.48 -16.24 6.97
C ALA A 10 -0.22 -14.98 7.49
N LEU A 11 0.57 -13.99 7.94
CA LEU A 11 0.04 -12.70 8.39
C LEU A 11 -0.70 -11.97 7.28
N ALA A 12 -0.13 -11.91 6.08
CA ALA A 12 -0.77 -11.28 4.91
C ALA A 12 -2.07 -11.99 4.53
N LEU A 13 -2.10 -13.33 4.60
CA LEU A 13 -3.29 -14.12 4.30
C LEU A 13 -4.40 -13.85 5.34
N VAL A 14 -4.08 -13.90 6.63
CA VAL A 14 -5.03 -13.64 7.72
C VAL A 14 -5.59 -12.23 7.61
N MET A 15 -4.73 -11.23 7.39
CA MET A 15 -5.16 -9.84 7.23
C MET A 15 -6.11 -9.65 6.05
N ARG A 16 -5.83 -10.27 4.91
CA ARG A 16 -6.71 -10.18 3.74
C ARG A 16 -8.02 -10.93 3.90
N SER A 17 -7.99 -12.13 4.50
CA SER A 17 -9.17 -13.01 4.56
C SER A 17 -10.15 -12.62 5.67
N ILE A 18 -9.64 -12.17 6.83
CA ILE A 18 -10.46 -11.98 8.03
C ILE A 18 -10.71 -10.50 8.31
N PHE A 19 -9.69 -9.64 8.14
CA PHE A 19 -9.75 -8.26 8.62
C PHE A 19 -10.09 -7.25 7.54
N LEU A 20 -9.74 -7.50 6.27
CA LEU A 20 -9.91 -6.50 5.22
C LEU A 20 -11.39 -6.14 5.01
N GLY A 21 -12.26 -7.13 4.80
CA GLY A 21 -13.69 -6.91 4.55
C GLY A 21 -14.35 -6.10 5.67
N PRO A 22 -14.40 -6.62 6.91
CA PRO A 22 -15.06 -5.93 8.02
C PRO A 22 -14.46 -4.54 8.36
N ILE A 23 -13.17 -4.33 8.12
CA ILE A 23 -12.53 -3.03 8.32
C ILE A 23 -13.01 -2.04 7.25
N VAL A 24 -12.90 -2.41 5.97
CA VAL A 24 -13.30 -1.54 4.86
C VAL A 24 -14.79 -1.22 4.92
N ASP A 25 -15.63 -2.20 5.23
CA ASP A 25 -17.07 -2.01 5.35
C ASP A 25 -17.46 -1.03 6.48
N ARG A 26 -16.66 -0.96 7.56
CA ARG A 26 -16.92 -0.06 8.67
C ARG A 26 -16.37 1.34 8.52
N ILE A 27 -15.16 1.47 7.99
CA ILE A 27 -14.44 2.76 7.93
C ILE A 27 -14.46 3.40 6.54
N GLY A 28 -14.87 2.64 5.53
CA GLY A 28 -14.88 3.07 4.14
C GLY A 28 -13.50 2.97 3.46
N GLU A 29 -13.53 2.89 2.14
CA GLU A 29 -12.32 2.66 1.31
C GLU A 29 -11.30 3.78 1.42
N ALA A 30 -11.75 5.05 1.51
CA ALA A 30 -10.86 6.20 1.63
C ALA A 30 -10.06 6.19 2.94
N TRP A 31 -10.69 5.84 4.06
CA TRP A 31 -10.02 5.70 5.34
C TRP A 31 -9.11 4.48 5.40
N ALA A 32 -9.55 3.34 4.84
CA ALA A 32 -8.73 2.15 4.74
C ALA A 32 -7.44 2.41 3.93
N MET A 33 -7.54 3.14 2.82
CA MET A 33 -6.38 3.58 2.03
C MET A 33 -5.43 4.45 2.86
N ARG A 34 -5.96 5.43 3.61
CA ARG A 34 -5.15 6.33 4.46
C ARG A 34 -4.39 5.57 5.55
N ILE A 35 -5.09 4.66 6.25
CA ILE A 35 -4.47 3.80 7.26
C ILE A 35 -3.42 2.90 6.63
N GLY A 36 -3.70 2.32 5.46
CA GLY A 36 -2.75 1.50 4.70
C GLY A 36 -1.47 2.27 4.35
N CYS A 37 -1.59 3.51 3.88
CA CYS A 37 -0.46 4.39 3.62
C CYS A 37 0.34 4.70 4.89
N ALA A 38 -0.34 5.04 5.99
CA ALA A 38 0.32 5.32 7.27
C ALA A 38 1.10 4.10 7.79
N CYS A 39 0.50 2.90 7.74
CA CYS A 39 1.18 1.66 8.11
C CYS A 39 2.42 1.41 7.24
N LEU A 40 2.33 1.63 5.92
CA LEU A 40 3.47 1.47 5.02
C LEU A 40 4.59 2.45 5.34
N ILE A 41 4.27 3.73 5.53
CA ILE A 41 5.26 4.76 5.86
C ILE A 41 5.98 4.41 7.17
N VAL A 42 5.23 4.07 8.22
CA VAL A 42 5.77 3.68 9.52
C VAL A 42 6.65 2.44 9.39
N GLY A 43 6.17 1.39 8.71
CA GLY A 43 6.92 0.16 8.51
C GLY A 43 8.23 0.40 7.76
N LEU A 44 8.20 1.18 6.67
CA LEU A 44 9.38 1.46 5.85
C LEU A 44 10.41 2.35 6.56
N LEU A 45 9.97 3.31 7.37
CA LEU A 45 10.87 4.18 8.13
C LEU A 45 11.53 3.47 9.32
N LEU A 46 10.79 2.58 9.98
CA LEU A 46 11.28 1.85 11.16
C LEU A 46 12.14 0.65 10.79
N TYR A 47 11.98 0.10 9.57
CA TYR A 47 12.69 -1.09 9.13
C TYR A 47 14.22 -0.94 9.23
N PRO A 48 14.85 0.13 8.67
CA PRO A 48 16.29 0.31 8.77
C PRO A 48 16.77 0.70 10.18
N ALA A 49 15.90 1.27 11.01
CA ALA A 49 16.26 1.69 12.37
C ALA A 49 16.40 0.53 13.37
N THR A 50 16.03 -0.70 12.96
CA THR A 50 15.97 -1.85 13.86
C THR A 50 17.06 -2.87 13.55
N SER A 51 17.95 -3.09 14.52
CA SER A 51 18.98 -4.14 14.51
C SER A 51 18.62 -5.38 15.31
N SER A 52 17.49 -5.37 16.04
CA SER A 52 17.03 -6.46 16.88
C SER A 52 16.02 -7.37 16.17
N LEU A 53 16.16 -8.69 16.30
CA LEU A 53 15.20 -9.67 15.76
C LEU A 53 13.78 -9.46 16.30
N TRP A 54 13.65 -9.09 17.57
CA TRP A 54 12.34 -8.80 18.19
C TRP A 54 11.72 -7.51 17.65
N GLY A 55 12.53 -6.47 17.48
CA GLY A 55 12.08 -5.23 16.85
C GLY A 55 11.65 -5.46 15.41
N LEU A 56 12.40 -6.26 14.65
CA LEU A 56 12.05 -6.64 13.29
C LEU A 56 10.71 -7.39 13.24
N ALA A 57 10.49 -8.35 14.15
CA ALA A 57 9.23 -9.09 14.22
C ALA A 57 8.01 -8.19 14.50
N LEU A 58 8.19 -7.08 15.22
CA LEU A 58 7.13 -6.10 15.49
C LEU A 58 6.90 -5.15 14.32
N ILE A 59 7.93 -4.81 13.54
CA ILE A 59 7.84 -3.84 12.46
C ILE A 59 7.36 -4.48 11.15
N ILE A 60 7.79 -5.70 10.86
CA ILE A 60 7.43 -6.43 9.63
C ILE A 60 5.92 -6.49 9.36
N PRO A 61 5.03 -6.66 10.35
CA PRO A 61 3.59 -6.68 10.11
C PRO A 61 3.02 -5.41 9.46
N PHE A 62 3.65 -4.26 9.64
CA PHE A 62 3.17 -2.99 9.10
C PHE A 62 3.12 -2.97 7.56
N VAL A 63 4.08 -3.61 6.90
CA VAL A 63 4.13 -3.65 5.44
C VAL A 63 3.02 -4.51 4.83
N PRO A 64 2.82 -5.78 5.21
CA PRO A 64 1.71 -6.58 4.69
C PRO A 64 0.33 -6.03 5.09
N VAL A 65 0.18 -5.47 6.29
CA VAL A 65 -1.06 -4.81 6.71
C VAL A 65 -1.33 -3.59 5.84
N GLY A 66 -0.33 -2.73 5.65
CA GLY A 66 -0.44 -1.54 4.81
C GLY A 66 -0.80 -1.89 3.37
N THR A 67 -0.12 -2.87 2.76
CA THR A 67 -0.41 -3.31 1.39
C THR A 67 -1.76 -3.99 1.26
N ALA A 68 -2.19 -4.76 2.27
CA ALA A 68 -3.48 -5.42 2.28
C ALA A 68 -4.65 -4.42 2.26
N LEU A 69 -4.51 -3.29 2.95
CA LEU A 69 -5.51 -2.20 2.96
C LEU A 69 -5.40 -1.32 1.72
N LEU A 70 -4.18 -0.93 1.33
CA LEU A 70 -3.95 0.04 0.27
C LEU A 70 -4.41 -0.43 -1.10
N PHE A 71 -4.00 -1.63 -1.54
CA PHE A 71 -4.25 -2.08 -2.91
C PHE A 71 -5.74 -2.29 -3.23
N PRO A 72 -6.53 -3.01 -2.42
CA PRO A 72 -7.96 -3.18 -2.69
C PRO A 72 -8.72 -1.85 -2.62
N SER A 73 -8.44 -1.02 -1.60
CA SER A 73 -9.11 0.27 -1.43
C SER A 73 -8.81 1.22 -2.60
N THR A 74 -7.57 1.25 -3.09
CA THR A 74 -7.22 2.06 -4.26
C THR A 74 -7.95 1.55 -5.51
N THR A 75 -8.02 0.24 -5.71
CA THR A 75 -8.72 -0.36 -6.86
C THR A 75 -10.22 -0.05 -6.81
N ALA A 76 -10.85 -0.16 -5.65
CA ALA A 76 -12.24 0.16 -5.45
C ALA A 76 -12.52 1.66 -5.70
N LEU A 77 -11.73 2.57 -5.12
CA LEU A 77 -11.85 4.00 -5.36
C LEU A 77 -11.69 4.36 -6.85
N MET A 78 -10.76 3.73 -7.55
CA MET A 78 -10.60 3.91 -9.00
C MET A 78 -11.82 3.41 -9.77
N SER A 79 -12.41 2.28 -9.37
CA SER A 79 -13.60 1.74 -10.03
C SER A 79 -14.83 2.61 -9.78
N HIS A 80 -14.95 3.22 -8.61
CA HIS A 80 -16.04 4.16 -8.30
C HIS A 80 -15.88 5.50 -9.02
N ALA A 81 -14.66 5.96 -9.23
CA ALA A 81 -14.39 7.21 -9.95
C ALA A 81 -14.54 7.09 -11.46
N ALA A 82 -14.45 5.89 -12.03
CA ALA A 82 -14.55 5.66 -13.47
C ALA A 82 -16.01 5.47 -13.92
N GLN A 83 -16.39 6.06 -15.05
CA GLN A 83 -17.66 5.76 -15.68
C GLN A 83 -17.67 4.33 -16.26
N LYS A 84 -18.84 3.67 -16.26
CA LYS A 84 -18.97 2.27 -16.73
C LYS A 84 -18.28 1.99 -18.07
N PRO A 85 -18.42 2.82 -19.13
CA PRO A 85 -17.76 2.53 -20.41
C PRO A 85 -16.23 2.73 -20.37
N GLU A 86 -15.70 3.49 -19.42
CA GLU A 86 -14.27 3.81 -19.31
C GLU A 86 -13.51 2.96 -18.30
N LEU A 87 -14.24 2.17 -17.51
CA LEU A 87 -13.66 1.35 -16.42
C LEU A 87 -12.51 0.47 -16.90
N GLY A 88 -12.65 -0.19 -18.04
CA GLY A 88 -11.59 -1.03 -18.61
C GLY A 88 -10.33 -0.24 -18.96
N THR A 89 -10.49 0.97 -19.51
CA THR A 89 -9.37 1.84 -19.87
C THR A 89 -8.65 2.35 -18.62
N VAL A 90 -9.40 2.80 -17.61
CA VAL A 90 -8.84 3.28 -16.34
C VAL A 90 -8.06 2.15 -15.64
N MET A 91 -8.66 0.97 -15.49
CA MET A 91 -7.99 -0.18 -14.87
C MET A 91 -6.79 -0.66 -15.68
N GLY A 92 -6.89 -0.69 -17.01
CA GLY A 92 -5.80 -1.06 -17.90
C GLY A 92 -4.62 -0.10 -17.83
N SER A 93 -4.88 1.22 -17.84
CA SER A 93 -3.83 2.23 -17.69
C SER A 93 -3.14 2.14 -16.32
N ALA A 94 -3.90 1.95 -15.24
CA ALA A 94 -3.35 1.76 -13.91
C ALA A 94 -2.42 0.53 -13.84
N GLN A 95 -2.81 -0.60 -14.44
CA GLN A 95 -1.96 -1.79 -14.51
C GLN A 95 -0.72 -1.59 -15.36
N THR A 96 -0.80 -0.79 -16.42
CA THR A 96 0.36 -0.42 -17.25
C THR A 96 1.38 0.36 -16.43
N PHE A 97 0.95 1.40 -15.72
CA PHE A 97 1.84 2.16 -14.82
C PHE A 97 2.42 1.29 -13.71
N ALA A 98 1.60 0.42 -13.11
CA ALA A 98 2.08 -0.53 -12.11
C ALA A 98 3.12 -1.51 -12.70
N GLY A 99 2.94 -1.95 -13.94
CA GLY A 99 3.90 -2.78 -14.68
C GLY A 99 5.23 -2.08 -14.87
N ILE A 100 5.21 -0.83 -15.34
CA ILE A 100 6.41 0.01 -15.50
C ILE A 100 7.12 0.19 -14.15
N ALA A 101 6.37 0.51 -13.10
CA ALA A 101 6.92 0.68 -11.76
C ALA A 101 7.63 -0.59 -11.25
N ARG A 102 7.08 -1.78 -11.51
CA ARG A 102 7.70 -3.06 -11.13
C ARG A 102 9.04 -3.32 -11.81
N VAL A 103 9.29 -2.75 -12.97
CA VAL A 103 10.59 -2.83 -13.67
C VAL A 103 11.54 -1.75 -13.19
N VAL A 104 11.05 -0.52 -13.07
CA VAL A 104 11.89 0.64 -12.71
C VAL A 104 12.28 0.64 -11.24
N ALA A 105 11.36 0.29 -10.33
CA ALA A 105 11.61 0.36 -8.89
C ALA A 105 12.79 -0.50 -8.41
N PRO A 106 12.98 -1.77 -8.85
CA PRO A 106 14.15 -2.55 -8.46
C PRO A 106 15.46 -1.93 -8.92
N ILE A 107 15.48 -1.32 -10.13
CA ILE A 107 16.68 -0.67 -10.68
C ILE A 107 17.07 0.53 -9.82
N LEU A 108 16.10 1.38 -9.48
CA LEU A 108 16.32 2.54 -8.62
C LEU A 108 16.74 2.13 -7.20
N ALA A 109 16.08 1.12 -6.64
CA ALA A 109 16.39 0.60 -5.32
C ALA A 109 17.82 0.03 -5.25
N THR A 110 18.24 -0.73 -6.28
CA THR A 110 19.59 -1.30 -6.33
C THR A 110 20.65 -0.21 -6.44
N ARG A 111 20.42 0.82 -7.25
CA ARG A 111 21.34 1.96 -7.36
C ARG A 111 21.41 2.74 -6.05
N ALA A 112 20.27 3.05 -5.44
CA ALA A 112 20.24 3.73 -4.15
C ALA A 112 20.99 2.94 -3.06
N PHE A 113 20.86 1.62 -3.07
CA PHE A 113 21.59 0.73 -2.17
C PHE A 113 23.11 0.79 -2.39
N GLN A 114 23.56 0.81 -3.66
CA GLN A 114 24.98 0.83 -4.00
C GLN A 114 25.64 2.19 -3.73
N ASP A 115 24.94 3.28 -4.08
CA ASP A 115 25.52 4.63 -4.04
C ASP A 115 25.39 5.29 -2.67
N TRP A 116 24.31 5.03 -1.93
CA TRP A 116 23.99 5.73 -0.68
C TRP A 116 23.86 4.83 0.54
N GLY A 117 23.84 3.50 0.35
CA GLY A 117 23.83 2.53 1.43
C GLY A 117 22.51 1.82 1.66
N HIS A 118 22.49 0.97 2.69
CA HIS A 118 21.49 -0.06 2.98
C HIS A 118 20.08 0.48 3.22
N ASP A 119 19.97 1.66 3.81
CA ASP A 119 18.71 2.19 4.34
C ASP A 119 17.98 3.06 3.32
N TRP A 120 18.69 3.59 2.34
CA TRP A 120 18.15 4.52 1.36
C TRP A 120 16.97 4.00 0.54
N PRO A 121 16.94 2.75 0.06
CA PRO A 121 15.77 2.22 -0.65
C PRO A 121 14.48 2.30 0.14
N PHE A 122 14.56 2.08 1.47
CA PHE A 122 13.41 2.15 2.37
C PHE A 122 12.92 3.59 2.55
N TYR A 123 13.83 4.54 2.71
CA TYR A 123 13.49 5.96 2.82
C TYR A 123 12.90 6.51 1.52
N MET A 124 13.43 6.12 0.36
CA MET A 124 12.85 6.49 -0.94
C MET A 124 11.44 5.92 -1.12
N ALA A 125 11.22 4.67 -0.75
CA ALA A 125 9.91 4.05 -0.79
C ALA A 125 8.93 4.76 0.17
N ALA A 126 9.35 5.05 1.41
CA ALA A 126 8.54 5.79 2.37
C ALA A 126 8.18 7.20 1.87
N ALA A 127 9.14 7.92 1.29
CA ALA A 127 8.92 9.25 0.71
C ALA A 127 7.93 9.20 -0.47
N THR A 128 8.03 8.18 -1.32
CA THR A 128 7.09 7.98 -2.44
C THR A 128 5.68 7.73 -1.93
N VAL A 129 5.51 6.84 -0.94
CA VAL A 129 4.20 6.57 -0.34
C VAL A 129 3.65 7.82 0.36
N ALA A 130 4.49 8.59 1.06
CA ALA A 130 4.09 9.85 1.70
C ALA A 130 3.61 10.88 0.67
N LEU A 131 4.33 11.05 -0.44
CA LEU A 131 3.94 11.95 -1.51
C LEU A 131 2.59 11.56 -2.11
N VAL A 132 2.39 10.28 -2.43
CA VAL A 132 1.12 9.76 -2.93
C VAL A 132 -0.01 9.97 -1.92
N SER A 133 0.27 9.75 -0.62
CA SER A 133 -0.69 9.99 0.45
C SER A 133 -1.13 11.46 0.50
N ILE A 134 -0.19 12.40 0.45
CA ILE A 134 -0.48 13.84 0.45
C ILE A 134 -1.34 14.22 -0.75
N LEU A 135 -1.03 13.69 -1.94
CA LEU A 135 -1.82 13.92 -3.14
C LEU A 135 -3.23 13.35 -3.00
N ALA A 136 -3.36 12.13 -2.49
CA ALA A 136 -4.65 11.49 -2.25
C ALA A 136 -5.52 12.24 -1.23
N PHE A 137 -4.90 12.84 -0.20
CA PHE A 137 -5.62 13.70 0.75
C PHE A 137 -6.16 14.98 0.11
N ARG A 138 -5.47 15.55 -0.87
CA ARG A 138 -5.90 16.76 -1.58
C ARG A 138 -7.05 16.52 -2.54
N LEU A 139 -7.21 15.30 -3.05
CA LEU A 139 -8.27 14.97 -4.01
C LEU A 139 -9.67 14.89 -3.37
N GLY A 140 -9.78 14.97 -2.04
CA GLY A 140 -11.05 14.91 -1.31
C GLY A 140 -11.69 13.50 -1.32
N PRO A 141 -12.78 13.30 -0.59
CA PRO A 141 -13.55 12.06 -0.68
C PRO A 141 -14.20 11.97 -2.08
N VAL A 142 -13.99 10.85 -2.76
CA VAL A 142 -14.77 10.53 -3.96
C VAL A 142 -16.24 10.52 -3.54
N ALA A 143 -17.05 11.40 -4.14
CA ALA A 143 -18.47 11.44 -3.85
C ALA A 143 -19.08 10.07 -4.15
N ASP A 144 -19.84 9.55 -3.20
CA ASP A 144 -20.58 8.30 -3.37
C ASP A 144 -21.54 8.51 -4.57
N PRO A 145 -21.40 7.77 -5.67
CA PRO A 145 -22.26 7.95 -6.84
C PRO A 145 -23.70 7.53 -6.58
N ASN A 146 -24.01 6.97 -5.41
CA ASN A 146 -25.35 6.58 -5.02
C ASN A 146 -25.69 7.05 -3.60
N PRO A 147 -26.01 8.37 -3.38
CA PRO A 147 -26.39 8.88 -2.07
C PRO A 147 -27.81 8.43 -1.62
N THR A 148 -28.52 7.68 -2.45
CA THR A 148 -29.86 7.14 -2.15
C THR A 148 -29.82 5.63 -2.11
N GLY A 149 -29.21 5.07 -1.06
CA GLY A 149 -29.45 3.70 -0.63
C GLY A 149 -30.84 3.64 0.03
N ALA A 150 -31.88 3.57 -0.78
CA ALA A 150 -33.23 3.18 -0.39
C ALA A 150 -33.67 2.03 -1.29
#